data_aefa9076f4574352aeb0ea6b674c11dd
#
_entry.id   aefa9076f4574352aeb0ea6b674c11dd
#
_cell.length_a   1.000
_cell.length_b   1.000
_cell.length_c   1.000
_cell.angle_alpha   90.00
_cell.angle_beta   90.00
_cell.angle_gamma   90.00
#
_symmetry.space_group_name_H-M   'P 1'
#
loop_
_entity.id
_entity.type
_entity.pdbx_description
1 polymer ?
#
loop_
_entity_poly.entity_id
_entity_poly.type
_entity_poly.pdbx_seq_one_letter_code
_entity_poly.pdbx_strand_id
1 'polypeptide(L)'
;MNSRQGALLRALLEASDYRTSADYARRFGCSDRTIRTDVKALNSFFEHEGLATRVGRQRGAGLRLALAPGEENRLVRLLEESETEMHPRYERLCQEMIALTCYPGPHTADSLARRMFRNKQQIQSDLRWWQGILKVSGLTLSVGRQITVEGPEWTVRGFVMSMLFSFSSAAVRRRILPSLFGSIEPYDRQFLERCIAEMQRDLGFEFSSNAQWQFGVYLCIMVTRIRLGHGLMTWRGADGSTPFFAYLKKRLERHFSLTVSDAEMGLLSDMAHCCTWQWSLAAMSAYEPSERARAFTDDVEEALKNAFGAPLPEDVRKPLAILFESGLARRTCGLVAANPNEESVKYEAMDGACLLSSVLCEVPSLVEADLFSPDYARIVLVLLDYLDQVGALRCYRVGLVVNCGIDLALWGAHRIEKLTSRLEVTDVLTENEVLAAASRPNSTLLERFDFLVSFEPMDVDFPCVTISPGVSRADIDHIIASVPLWRRGQEVHTAWERGVLPAGPSPESMFASLHARLTADGLIDMSLERFEWLVWTLSVVKDRTLVFAWCGSGVCKTGIRIFRLEEGDQAECGQCTMAAVLVGAPAERGDLTPLTQGFKRLVEDYADTSDLVSDDGFFVCFPEPE
;
A
#
# COMPACT_ATOMS: atom_id res chain seq x y z
N MET A 1 -17.34 12.41 13.17
CA MET A 1 -17.31 10.95 13.37
C MET A 1 -15.99 10.59 14.03
N ASN A 2 -15.91 9.67 15.02
CA ASN A 2 -14.62 9.26 15.60
C ASN A 2 -14.05 8.04 14.84
N SER A 3 -12.77 7.69 15.09
CA SER A 3 -12.06 6.61 14.39
C SER A 3 -12.81 5.26 14.44
N ARG A 4 -13.35 4.86 15.61
CA ARG A 4 -14.12 3.61 15.73
C ARG A 4 -15.45 3.66 14.95
N GLN A 5 -16.12 4.80 14.91
CA GLN A 5 -17.34 4.98 14.11
C GLN A 5 -17.02 4.92 12.61
N GLY A 6 -15.87 5.46 12.17
CA GLY A 6 -15.37 5.33 10.82
C GLY A 6 -15.11 3.87 10.44
N ALA A 7 -14.39 3.14 11.29
CA ALA A 7 -14.12 1.72 11.11
C ALA A 7 -15.42 0.87 11.09
N LEU A 8 -16.40 1.19 11.94
CA LEU A 8 -17.70 0.53 11.93
C LEU A 8 -18.47 0.82 10.63
N LEU A 9 -18.44 2.05 10.13
CA LEU A 9 -19.10 2.41 8.87
C LEU A 9 -18.45 1.69 7.69
N ARG A 10 -17.11 1.58 7.65
CA ARG A 10 -16.39 0.81 6.63
C ARG A 10 -16.81 -0.66 6.66
N ALA A 11 -16.80 -1.27 7.84
CA ALA A 11 -17.21 -2.66 8.00
C ALA A 11 -18.69 -2.91 7.63
N LEU A 12 -19.55 -1.90 7.79
CA LEU A 12 -20.95 -1.96 7.37
C LEU A 12 -21.13 -1.77 5.85
N LEU A 13 -20.25 -0.99 5.19
CA LEU A 13 -20.20 -0.85 3.73
C LEU A 13 -19.71 -2.13 3.04
N GLU A 14 -18.73 -2.80 3.64
CA GLU A 14 -18.16 -4.06 3.15
C GLU A 14 -19.09 -5.25 3.36
N ALA A 15 -19.99 -5.18 4.36
CA ALA A 15 -20.87 -6.29 4.69
C ALA A 15 -22.03 -6.44 3.69
N SER A 16 -22.08 -7.55 2.99
CA SER A 16 -23.20 -7.93 2.10
C SER A 16 -24.48 -8.27 2.88
N ASP A 17 -24.34 -8.78 4.11
CA ASP A 17 -25.42 -9.31 4.94
C ASP A 17 -25.52 -8.68 6.33
N TYR A 18 -26.60 -9.03 7.05
CA TYR A 18 -26.78 -8.62 8.43
C TYR A 18 -25.73 -9.28 9.35
N ARG A 19 -25.06 -8.48 10.18
CA ARG A 19 -24.17 -8.97 11.24
C ARG A 19 -24.65 -8.47 12.60
N THR A 20 -24.47 -9.28 13.64
CA THR A 20 -24.93 -8.89 14.98
C THR A 20 -24.06 -7.77 15.56
N SER A 21 -24.63 -6.95 16.45
CA SER A 21 -23.82 -5.95 17.17
C SER A 21 -22.73 -6.58 18.05
N ALA A 22 -22.91 -7.85 18.44
CA ALA A 22 -21.91 -8.61 19.18
C ALA A 22 -20.71 -9.01 18.27
N ASP A 23 -20.93 -9.28 16.97
CA ASP A 23 -19.85 -9.57 16.02
C ASP A 23 -18.97 -8.33 15.80
N TYR A 24 -19.59 -7.16 15.59
CA TYR A 24 -18.85 -5.91 15.52
C TYR A 24 -18.16 -5.56 16.85
N ALA A 25 -18.80 -5.85 18.00
CA ALA A 25 -18.20 -5.63 19.30
C ALA A 25 -16.92 -6.46 19.49
N ARG A 26 -16.94 -7.74 19.07
CA ARG A 26 -15.75 -8.61 19.03
C ARG A 26 -14.68 -8.05 18.08
N ARG A 27 -15.05 -7.72 16.83
CA ARG A 27 -14.12 -7.18 15.82
C ARG A 27 -13.42 -5.90 16.30
N PHE A 28 -14.07 -5.04 17.06
CA PHE A 28 -13.52 -3.76 17.52
C PHE A 28 -13.09 -3.74 19.00
N GLY A 29 -13.01 -4.88 19.65
CA GLY A 29 -12.57 -4.99 21.05
C GLY A 29 -13.39 -4.13 22.03
N CYS A 30 -14.72 -4.02 21.82
CA CYS A 30 -15.57 -3.17 22.64
C CYS A 30 -16.88 -3.85 23.06
N SER A 31 -17.69 -3.20 23.90
CA SER A 31 -18.97 -3.76 24.33
C SER A 31 -20.07 -3.61 23.27
N ASP A 32 -21.03 -4.54 23.23
CA ASP A 32 -22.25 -4.45 22.40
C ASP A 32 -23.00 -3.12 22.63
N ARG A 33 -23.01 -2.62 23.88
CA ARG A 33 -23.56 -1.31 24.21
C ARG A 33 -22.85 -0.17 23.49
N THR A 34 -21.52 -0.27 23.35
CA THR A 34 -20.70 0.72 22.63
C THR A 34 -21.05 0.75 21.15
N ILE A 35 -21.15 -0.42 20.49
CA ILE A 35 -21.57 -0.51 19.08
C ILE A 35 -22.95 0.11 18.87
N ARG A 36 -23.90 -0.17 19.75
CA ARG A 36 -25.26 0.42 19.67
C ARG A 36 -25.25 1.95 19.82
N THR A 37 -24.34 2.48 20.63
CA THR A 37 -24.15 3.93 20.77
C THR A 37 -23.54 4.51 19.50
N ASP A 38 -22.53 3.84 18.93
CA ASP A 38 -21.89 4.25 17.68
C ASP A 38 -22.88 4.22 16.49
N VAL A 39 -23.74 3.20 16.40
CA VAL A 39 -24.83 3.15 15.40
C VAL A 39 -25.78 4.35 15.52
N LYS A 40 -26.14 4.75 16.73
CA LYS A 40 -26.96 5.95 16.92
C LYS A 40 -26.24 7.21 16.47
N ALA A 41 -24.95 7.33 16.82
CA ALA A 41 -24.13 8.46 16.40
C ALA A 41 -23.96 8.52 14.87
N LEU A 42 -23.77 7.38 14.21
CA LEU A 42 -23.70 7.31 12.74
C LEU A 42 -25.03 7.75 12.10
N ASN A 43 -26.16 7.29 12.59
CA ASN A 43 -27.46 7.70 12.06
C ASN A 43 -27.70 9.21 12.25
N SER A 44 -27.33 9.77 13.40
CA SER A 44 -27.39 11.22 13.62
C SER A 44 -26.42 11.99 12.71
N PHE A 45 -25.25 11.44 12.44
CA PHE A 45 -24.30 12.00 11.49
C PHE A 45 -24.87 12.02 10.07
N PHE A 46 -25.49 10.93 9.60
CA PHE A 46 -26.12 10.88 8.29
C PHE A 46 -27.24 11.90 8.16
N GLU A 47 -28.05 12.10 9.20
CA GLU A 47 -29.08 13.14 9.23
C GLU A 47 -28.50 14.55 9.12
N HIS A 48 -27.40 14.81 9.84
CA HIS A 48 -26.73 16.10 9.79
C HIS A 48 -26.14 16.41 8.41
N GLU A 49 -25.60 15.38 7.74
CA GLU A 49 -25.07 15.47 6.39
C GLU A 49 -26.15 15.44 5.29
N GLY A 50 -27.42 15.36 5.66
CA GLY A 50 -28.55 15.31 4.72
C GLY A 50 -28.58 14.06 3.85
N LEU A 51 -28.11 12.91 4.42
CA LEU A 51 -28.15 11.61 3.78
C LEU A 51 -29.43 10.86 4.16
N ALA A 52 -29.99 10.13 3.20
CA ALA A 52 -31.11 9.22 3.43
C ALA A 52 -30.68 7.84 3.93
N THR A 53 -29.38 7.51 3.76
CA THR A 53 -28.75 6.27 4.23
C THR A 53 -28.88 6.12 5.74
N ARG A 54 -29.10 4.89 6.23
CA ARG A 54 -29.27 4.56 7.65
C ARG A 54 -28.67 3.20 7.99
N VAL A 55 -28.13 3.06 9.18
CA VAL A 55 -27.86 1.74 9.75
C VAL A 55 -29.15 1.20 10.33
N GLY A 56 -29.72 0.22 9.63
CA GLY A 56 -30.94 -0.48 10.03
C GLY A 56 -30.63 -1.65 10.98
N ARG A 57 -31.63 -2.00 11.80
CA ARG A 57 -31.57 -3.17 12.69
C ARG A 57 -32.75 -4.09 12.42
N GLN A 58 -32.44 -5.35 12.15
CA GLN A 58 -33.46 -6.40 12.04
C GLN A 58 -33.36 -7.34 13.24
N ARG A 59 -34.50 -7.57 13.90
CA ARG A 59 -34.56 -8.45 15.08
C ARG A 59 -34.19 -9.89 14.69
N GLY A 60 -33.19 -10.46 15.33
CA GLY A 60 -32.71 -11.82 15.06
C GLY A 60 -31.63 -11.90 13.95
N ALA A 61 -31.50 -10.88 13.07
CA ALA A 61 -30.50 -10.86 12.00
C ALA A 61 -29.30 -9.94 12.30
N GLY A 62 -29.55 -8.76 12.91
CA GLY A 62 -28.45 -7.86 13.27
C GLY A 62 -28.56 -6.46 12.66
N LEU A 63 -27.40 -5.89 12.34
CA LEU A 63 -27.20 -4.56 11.75
C LEU A 63 -26.87 -4.69 10.27
N ARG A 64 -27.38 -3.76 9.46
CA ARG A 64 -27.04 -3.61 8.04
C ARG A 64 -27.13 -2.14 7.66
N LEU A 65 -26.26 -1.70 6.77
CA LEU A 65 -26.36 -0.38 6.16
C LEU A 65 -27.44 -0.41 5.06
N ALA A 66 -28.51 0.37 5.25
CA ALA A 66 -29.51 0.63 4.22
C ALA A 66 -29.01 1.83 3.39
N LEU A 67 -28.19 1.55 2.39
CA LEU A 67 -27.59 2.55 1.50
C LEU A 67 -28.66 3.12 0.56
N ALA A 68 -28.81 4.44 0.54
CA ALA A 68 -29.71 5.10 -0.40
C ALA A 68 -29.06 5.19 -1.79
N PRO A 69 -29.85 5.04 -2.89
CA PRO A 69 -29.30 5.08 -4.24
C PRO A 69 -28.54 6.39 -4.52
N GLY A 70 -27.33 6.27 -5.03
CA GLY A 70 -26.47 7.40 -5.40
C GLY A 70 -25.71 8.06 -4.25
N GLU A 71 -25.88 7.62 -3.01
CA GLU A 71 -25.17 8.18 -1.84
C GLU A 71 -23.85 7.49 -1.53
N GLU A 72 -23.53 6.35 -2.16
CA GLU A 72 -22.34 5.57 -1.89
C GLU A 72 -21.04 6.40 -2.00
N ASN A 73 -20.82 7.06 -3.13
CA ASN A 73 -19.65 7.89 -3.35
C ASN A 73 -19.54 9.06 -2.36
N ARG A 74 -20.68 9.60 -1.91
CA ARG A 74 -20.71 10.67 -0.91
C ARG A 74 -20.35 10.13 0.46
N LEU A 75 -20.86 8.95 0.81
CA LEU A 75 -20.55 8.26 2.06
C LEU A 75 -19.07 7.87 2.14
N VAL A 76 -18.50 7.32 1.07
CA VAL A 76 -17.08 6.99 0.99
C VAL A 76 -16.23 8.25 1.19
N ARG A 77 -16.56 9.37 0.55
CA ARG A 77 -15.85 10.65 0.77
C ARG A 77 -15.94 11.13 2.22
N LEU A 78 -17.13 11.07 2.83
CA LEU A 78 -17.33 11.46 4.23
C LEU A 78 -16.58 10.53 5.18
N LEU A 79 -16.47 9.25 4.85
CA LEU A 79 -15.67 8.28 5.58
C LEU A 79 -14.18 8.66 5.49
N GLU A 80 -13.68 8.86 4.27
CA GLU A 80 -12.30 9.31 4.02
C GLU A 80 -12.01 10.64 4.75
N GLU A 81 -12.93 11.59 4.74
CA GLU A 81 -12.81 12.85 5.47
C GLU A 81 -12.77 12.66 6.99
N SER A 82 -13.47 11.69 7.53
CA SER A 82 -13.55 11.42 8.97
C SER A 82 -12.42 10.55 9.50
N GLU A 83 -11.93 9.60 8.70
CA GLU A 83 -10.75 8.78 9.03
C GLU A 83 -9.47 9.62 9.01
N THR A 84 -9.58 10.83 8.48
CA THR A 84 -8.48 11.76 8.34
C THR A 84 -8.36 12.74 9.50
N GLU A 85 -8.78 12.40 10.69
CA GLU A 85 -8.19 13.05 11.85
C GLU A 85 -6.73 12.60 11.94
N MET A 86 -5.88 13.29 11.14
CA MET A 86 -4.45 13.21 11.34
C MET A 86 -4.19 13.42 12.83
N HIS A 87 -3.40 12.54 13.42
CA HIS A 87 -3.02 12.69 14.82
C HIS A 87 -2.58 14.16 15.04
N PRO A 88 -3.15 14.91 15.99
CA PRO A 88 -2.91 16.34 16.16
C PRO A 88 -1.41 16.73 16.23
N ARG A 89 -0.56 15.76 16.61
CA ARG A 89 0.88 15.88 16.60
C ARG A 89 1.45 16.04 15.17
N TYR A 90 1.04 15.21 14.22
CA TYR A 90 1.59 15.28 12.85
C TYR A 90 1.14 16.54 12.11
N GLU A 91 -0.10 16.98 12.29
CA GLU A 91 -0.56 18.24 11.74
C GLU A 91 0.28 19.42 12.26
N ARG A 92 0.56 19.43 13.55
CA ARG A 92 1.40 20.43 14.17
C ARG A 92 2.82 20.40 13.61
N LEU A 93 3.44 19.22 13.54
CA LEU A 93 4.78 19.04 12.98
C LEU A 93 4.87 19.58 11.55
N CYS A 94 3.86 19.31 10.71
CA CYS A 94 3.80 19.87 9.37
C CYS A 94 3.73 21.41 9.37
N GLN A 95 2.87 21.98 10.20
CA GLN A 95 2.75 23.44 10.32
C GLN A 95 4.06 24.08 10.81
N GLU A 96 4.79 23.42 11.72
CA GLU A 96 6.11 23.87 12.17
C GLU A 96 7.14 23.89 11.03
N MET A 97 7.24 22.81 10.28
CA MET A 97 8.18 22.71 9.16
C MET A 97 7.86 23.73 8.06
N ILE A 98 6.58 23.90 7.75
CA ILE A 98 6.12 24.95 6.83
C ILE A 98 6.50 26.34 7.35
N ALA A 99 6.30 26.59 8.65
CA ALA A 99 6.67 27.86 9.25
C ALA A 99 8.18 28.12 9.15
N LEU A 100 9.01 27.11 9.38
CA LEU A 100 10.47 27.20 9.31
C LEU A 100 11.00 27.40 7.88
N THR A 101 10.32 26.83 6.89
CA THR A 101 10.84 26.79 5.51
C THR A 101 10.16 27.77 4.56
N CYS A 102 8.88 28.08 4.78
CA CYS A 102 8.05 28.86 3.85
C CYS A 102 7.62 30.23 4.39
N TYR A 103 8.05 30.63 5.58
CA TYR A 103 7.76 31.96 6.12
C TYR A 103 9.04 32.75 6.39
N PRO A 104 8.98 34.10 6.32
CA PRO A 104 10.15 34.93 6.61
C PRO A 104 10.57 34.79 8.08
N GLY A 105 11.91 34.67 8.28
CA GLY A 105 12.54 34.66 9.59
C GLY A 105 12.71 36.04 10.25
N PRO A 106 13.36 36.10 11.39
CA PRO A 106 14.01 35.01 12.10
C PRO A 106 13.06 34.13 12.90
N HIS A 107 13.32 32.81 12.89
CA HIS A 107 12.54 31.86 13.67
C HIS A 107 13.22 31.58 15.00
N THR A 108 12.45 31.65 16.09
CA THR A 108 12.86 31.24 17.43
C THR A 108 11.79 30.36 18.03
N ALA A 109 12.11 29.58 19.07
CA ALA A 109 11.11 28.76 19.75
C ALA A 109 9.92 29.58 20.25
N ASP A 110 10.19 30.84 20.72
CA ASP A 110 9.14 31.75 21.17
C ASP A 110 8.29 32.30 20.01
N SER A 111 8.90 32.58 18.84
CA SER A 111 8.16 33.06 17.67
C SER A 111 7.26 31.96 17.09
N LEU A 112 7.76 30.70 17.04
CA LEU A 112 6.99 29.55 16.62
C LEU A 112 5.84 29.26 17.60
N ALA A 113 6.14 29.26 18.91
CA ALA A 113 5.12 29.02 19.95
C ALA A 113 3.97 30.03 19.85
N ARG A 114 4.26 31.33 19.66
CA ARG A 114 3.23 32.35 19.45
C ARG A 114 2.45 32.18 18.16
N ARG A 115 3.15 31.90 17.06
CA ARG A 115 2.51 31.68 15.74
C ARG A 115 1.53 30.50 15.75
N MET A 116 1.90 29.44 16.44
CA MET A 116 1.14 28.19 16.47
C MET A 116 0.19 28.08 17.67
N PHE A 117 0.11 29.11 18.50
CA PHE A 117 -0.69 29.11 19.73
C PHE A 117 -0.35 27.94 20.66
N ARG A 118 0.97 27.65 20.85
CA ARG A 118 1.49 26.53 21.63
C ARG A 118 2.45 26.98 22.71
N ASN A 119 2.74 26.10 23.68
CA ASN A 119 3.76 26.38 24.67
C ASN A 119 5.17 26.11 24.10
N LYS A 120 6.16 26.80 24.66
CA LYS A 120 7.55 26.71 24.21
C LYS A 120 8.16 25.35 24.42
N GLN A 121 7.80 24.63 25.50
CA GLN A 121 8.33 23.29 25.79
C GLN A 121 7.93 22.28 24.72
N GLN A 122 6.68 22.37 24.25
CA GLN A 122 6.19 21.52 23.18
C GLN A 122 6.97 21.78 21.88
N ILE A 123 7.15 23.03 21.48
CA ILE A 123 7.97 23.38 20.31
C ILE A 123 9.40 22.84 20.45
N GLN A 124 10.02 22.96 21.62
CA GLN A 124 11.36 22.43 21.86
C GLN A 124 11.43 20.89 21.77
N SER A 125 10.39 20.20 22.19
CA SER A 125 10.28 18.74 22.03
C SER A 125 10.15 18.38 20.55
N ASP A 126 9.28 19.08 19.82
CA ASP A 126 9.05 18.84 18.40
C ASP A 126 10.32 19.15 17.56
N LEU A 127 11.08 20.21 17.91
CA LEU A 127 12.34 20.52 17.25
C LEU A 127 13.41 19.42 17.43
N ARG A 128 13.48 18.78 18.61
CA ARG A 128 14.38 17.64 18.83
C ARG A 128 14.00 16.44 17.94
N TRP A 129 12.72 16.17 17.80
CA TRP A 129 12.23 15.14 16.89
C TRP A 129 12.58 15.46 15.43
N TRP A 130 12.40 16.74 15.01
CA TRP A 130 12.78 17.20 13.67
C TRP A 130 14.29 17.06 13.39
N GLN A 131 15.16 17.27 14.38
CA GLN A 131 16.60 17.08 14.22
C GLN A 131 16.94 15.66 13.79
N GLY A 132 16.28 14.64 14.35
CA GLY A 132 16.44 13.25 13.95
C GLY A 132 15.98 12.99 12.52
N ILE A 133 14.78 13.38 12.20
CA ILE A 133 14.15 13.14 10.88
C ILE A 133 14.90 13.86 9.74
N LEU A 134 15.24 15.12 9.93
CA LEU A 134 15.93 15.91 8.91
C LEU A 134 17.34 15.36 8.62
N LYS A 135 18.02 14.83 9.64
CA LYS A 135 19.34 14.21 9.48
C LYS A 135 19.28 13.00 8.53
N VAL A 136 18.26 12.15 8.65
CA VAL A 136 18.05 11.01 7.75
C VAL A 136 17.81 11.49 6.31
N SER A 137 17.17 12.64 6.14
CA SER A 137 16.91 13.26 4.84
C SER A 137 18.09 14.09 4.28
N GLY A 138 19.26 14.05 4.91
CA GLY A 138 20.42 14.83 4.49
C GLY A 138 20.29 16.33 4.77
N LEU A 139 19.38 16.73 5.67
CA LEU A 139 19.17 18.10 6.11
C LEU A 139 19.61 18.29 7.56
N THR A 140 19.95 19.52 7.92
CA THR A 140 20.35 19.87 9.28
C THR A 140 19.41 20.91 9.87
N LEU A 141 18.87 20.66 11.07
CA LEU A 141 18.14 21.64 11.85
C LEU A 141 19.03 22.24 12.91
N SER A 142 19.46 23.48 12.71
CA SER A 142 20.23 24.24 13.69
C SER A 142 19.28 24.93 14.67
N VAL A 143 19.40 24.58 15.95
CA VAL A 143 18.59 25.15 17.04
C VAL A 143 19.51 25.96 17.96
N GLY A 144 19.54 27.28 17.78
CA GLY A 144 20.35 28.22 18.56
C GLY A 144 19.57 29.49 18.89
N ARG A 145 20.22 30.64 18.70
CA ARG A 145 19.57 31.94 18.81
C ARG A 145 18.46 32.10 17.77
N GLN A 146 18.67 31.53 16.61
CA GLN A 146 17.69 31.36 15.54
C GLN A 146 17.60 29.87 15.19
N ILE A 147 16.48 29.48 14.63
CA ILE A 147 16.23 28.13 14.15
C ILE A 147 16.25 28.17 12.64
N THR A 148 17.14 27.36 12.02
CA THR A 148 17.31 27.30 10.55
C THR A 148 17.31 25.85 10.09
N VAL A 149 16.74 25.61 8.90
CA VAL A 149 16.86 24.35 8.17
C VAL A 149 17.91 24.56 7.08
N GLU A 150 18.97 23.76 7.11
CA GLU A 150 20.14 23.89 6.24
C GLU A 150 20.32 22.62 5.40
N GLY A 151 20.71 22.82 4.14
CA GLY A 151 20.95 21.75 3.17
C GLY A 151 20.72 22.24 1.74
N PRO A 152 20.89 21.36 0.73
CA PRO A 152 20.59 21.72 -0.65
C PRO A 152 19.14 22.17 -0.80
N GLU A 153 18.90 23.28 -1.50
CA GLU A 153 17.56 23.87 -1.60
C GLU A 153 16.53 22.91 -2.20
N TRP A 154 16.93 22.14 -3.20
CA TRP A 154 16.06 21.12 -3.81
C TRP A 154 15.68 20.02 -2.80
N THR A 155 16.57 19.64 -1.90
CA THR A 155 16.29 18.68 -0.82
C THR A 155 15.29 19.26 0.19
N VAL A 156 15.44 20.53 0.56
CA VAL A 156 14.48 21.21 1.47
C VAL A 156 13.08 21.20 0.85
N ARG A 157 12.94 21.57 -0.44
CA ARG A 157 11.64 21.55 -1.13
C ARG A 157 11.07 20.16 -1.29
N GLY A 158 11.92 19.18 -1.66
CA GLY A 158 11.56 17.78 -1.76
C GLY A 158 11.06 17.22 -0.43
N PHE A 159 11.73 17.57 0.67
CA PHE A 159 11.32 17.17 2.01
C PHE A 159 9.95 17.75 2.41
N VAL A 160 9.72 19.05 2.16
CA VAL A 160 8.40 19.68 2.43
C VAL A 160 7.31 19.03 1.61
N MET A 161 7.58 18.71 0.33
CA MET A 161 6.66 17.99 -0.53
C MET A 161 6.38 16.60 0.00
N SER A 162 7.40 15.78 0.26
CA SER A 162 7.25 14.41 0.75
C SER A 162 6.47 14.37 2.06
N MET A 163 6.77 15.27 2.99
CA MET A 163 6.04 15.42 4.23
C MET A 163 4.54 15.66 4.01
N LEU A 164 4.19 16.60 3.11
CA LEU A 164 2.79 16.90 2.79
C LEU A 164 2.06 15.72 2.14
N PHE A 165 2.77 14.89 1.39
CA PHE A 165 2.21 13.74 0.69
C PHE A 165 2.17 12.45 1.50
N SER A 166 3.01 12.33 2.53
CA SER A 166 2.96 11.22 3.50
C SER A 166 1.65 11.23 4.32
N PHE A 167 0.96 12.37 4.37
CA PHE A 167 -0.38 12.46 4.95
C PHE A 167 -1.41 12.12 3.87
N SER A 168 -1.86 10.90 3.87
CA SER A 168 -2.62 10.25 2.80
C SER A 168 -3.96 10.91 2.46
N SER A 169 -4.55 11.73 3.34
CA SER A 169 -5.88 12.23 3.04
C SER A 169 -5.93 13.63 2.43
N ALA A 170 -6.78 13.75 1.42
CA ALA A 170 -7.09 15.00 0.75
C ALA A 170 -7.63 16.08 1.72
N ALA A 171 -8.37 15.69 2.75
CA ALA A 171 -8.95 16.62 3.73
C ALA A 171 -7.88 17.27 4.60
N VAL A 172 -6.90 16.48 5.09
CA VAL A 172 -5.77 17.00 5.86
C VAL A 172 -4.92 17.91 4.99
N ARG A 173 -4.63 17.51 3.76
CA ARG A 173 -3.88 18.33 2.82
C ARG A 173 -4.54 19.69 2.61
N ARG A 174 -5.86 19.73 2.39
CA ARG A 174 -6.62 20.99 2.24
C ARG A 174 -6.55 21.88 3.49
N ARG A 175 -6.50 21.31 4.68
CA ARG A 175 -6.43 22.03 5.96
C ARG A 175 -5.03 22.62 6.20
N ILE A 176 -3.96 21.92 5.84
CA ILE A 176 -2.58 22.39 6.00
C ILE A 176 -2.21 23.41 4.91
N LEU A 177 -2.73 23.24 3.69
CA LEU A 177 -2.41 24.11 2.56
C LEU A 177 -2.60 25.60 2.77
N PRO A 178 -3.63 26.12 3.49
CA PRO A 178 -3.72 27.54 3.79
C PRO A 178 -2.49 28.09 4.50
N SER A 179 -1.81 27.27 5.30
CA SER A 179 -0.55 27.67 5.97
C SER A 179 0.59 27.88 4.97
N LEU A 180 0.65 27.06 3.91
CA LEU A 180 1.61 27.22 2.81
C LEU A 180 1.29 28.41 1.92
N PHE A 181 0.01 28.67 1.70
CA PHE A 181 -0.47 29.64 0.72
C PHE A 181 -0.71 31.04 1.29
N GLY A 182 -0.35 31.28 2.54
CA GLY A 182 -0.50 32.61 3.16
C GLY A 182 0.24 33.73 2.42
N SER A 183 1.19 33.39 1.55
CA SER A 183 1.92 34.31 0.68
C SER A 183 1.46 34.31 -0.78
N ILE A 184 0.46 33.49 -1.14
CA ILE A 184 -0.03 33.27 -2.51
C ILE A 184 -1.53 33.54 -2.54
N GLU A 185 -1.92 34.57 -3.25
CA GLU A 185 -3.32 35.01 -3.37
C GLU A 185 -4.15 34.05 -4.26
N PRO A 186 -5.48 34.00 -4.14
CA PRO A 186 -6.33 33.14 -4.96
C PRO A 186 -6.13 33.33 -6.47
N TYR A 187 -5.86 34.55 -6.90
CA TYR A 187 -5.63 34.88 -8.30
C TYR A 187 -4.28 34.33 -8.80
N ASP A 188 -3.26 34.25 -7.93
CA ASP A 188 -1.98 33.62 -8.22
C ASP A 188 -2.16 32.12 -8.46
N ARG A 189 -3.03 31.46 -7.68
CA ARG A 189 -3.35 30.05 -7.87
C ARG A 189 -3.98 29.79 -9.24
N GLN A 190 -4.95 30.59 -9.65
CA GLN A 190 -5.55 30.49 -10.98
C GLN A 190 -4.53 30.69 -12.11
N PHE A 191 -3.55 31.57 -11.90
CA PHE A 191 -2.45 31.74 -12.84
C PHE A 191 -1.58 30.47 -12.92
N LEU A 192 -1.20 29.89 -11.78
CA LEU A 192 -0.41 28.65 -11.74
C LEU A 192 -1.16 27.47 -12.36
N GLU A 193 -2.46 27.32 -12.09
CA GLU A 193 -3.32 26.29 -12.71
C GLU A 193 -3.32 26.40 -14.25
N ARG A 194 -3.38 27.61 -14.79
CA ARG A 194 -3.25 27.84 -16.25
C ARG A 194 -1.88 27.45 -16.78
N CYS A 195 -0.80 27.78 -16.03
CA CYS A 195 0.55 27.36 -16.41
C CYS A 195 0.68 25.85 -16.45
N ILE A 196 0.09 25.11 -15.51
CA ILE A 196 0.07 23.65 -15.48
C ILE A 196 -0.68 23.10 -16.69
N ALA A 197 -1.86 23.64 -17.01
CA ALA A 197 -2.64 23.19 -18.16
C ALA A 197 -1.93 23.43 -19.50
N GLU A 198 -1.16 24.52 -19.61
CA GLU A 198 -0.33 24.79 -20.80
C GLU A 198 0.86 23.83 -20.88
N MET A 199 1.49 23.54 -19.74
CA MET A 199 2.60 22.60 -19.65
C MET A 199 2.20 21.19 -20.06
N GLN A 200 1.07 20.69 -19.57
CA GLN A 200 0.54 19.37 -19.95
C GLN A 200 0.32 19.26 -21.48
N ARG A 201 -0.19 20.31 -22.11
CA ARG A 201 -0.37 20.36 -23.55
C ARG A 201 0.95 20.34 -24.32
N ASP A 202 1.98 21.02 -23.81
CA ASP A 202 3.31 21.07 -24.43
C ASP A 202 4.04 19.72 -24.29
N LEU A 203 3.97 19.11 -23.12
CA LEU A 203 4.58 17.82 -22.81
C LEU A 203 3.82 16.62 -23.44
N GLY A 204 2.58 16.82 -23.88
CA GLY A 204 1.79 15.79 -24.55
C GLY A 204 1.21 14.72 -23.62
N PHE A 205 1.19 14.99 -22.30
CA PHE A 205 0.56 14.10 -21.30
C PHE A 205 -0.25 14.88 -20.29
N GLU A 206 -1.19 14.21 -19.63
CA GLU A 206 -2.02 14.78 -18.57
C GLU A 206 -1.59 14.25 -17.20
N PHE A 207 -1.54 15.12 -16.22
CA PHE A 207 -1.36 14.70 -14.83
C PHE A 207 -2.65 14.07 -14.29
N SER A 208 -2.51 13.05 -13.44
CA SER A 208 -3.64 12.65 -12.59
C SER A 208 -4.08 13.82 -11.72
N SER A 209 -5.34 13.84 -11.29
CA SER A 209 -5.86 14.92 -10.44
C SER A 209 -5.02 15.14 -9.17
N ASN A 210 -4.49 14.06 -8.60
CA ASN A 210 -3.59 14.14 -7.46
C ASN A 210 -2.22 14.73 -7.86
N ALA A 211 -1.66 14.33 -8.99
CA ALA A 211 -0.39 14.85 -9.49
C ALA A 211 -0.47 16.32 -9.90
N GLN A 212 -1.57 16.73 -10.55
CA GLN A 212 -1.82 18.13 -10.88
C GLN A 212 -1.83 19.00 -9.61
N TRP A 213 -2.46 18.52 -8.57
CA TRP A 213 -2.47 19.19 -7.28
C TRP A 213 -1.05 19.22 -6.65
N GLN A 214 -0.30 18.10 -6.71
CA GLN A 214 1.10 18.03 -6.25
C GLN A 214 1.97 19.07 -6.93
N PHE A 215 1.88 19.12 -8.24
CA PHE A 215 2.66 20.07 -9.03
C PHE A 215 2.30 21.53 -8.70
N GLY A 216 1.00 21.82 -8.50
CA GLY A 216 0.53 23.13 -8.06
C GLY A 216 1.10 23.53 -6.70
N VAL A 217 1.15 22.63 -5.74
CA VAL A 217 1.78 22.86 -4.43
C VAL A 217 3.28 23.10 -4.58
N TYR A 218 3.97 22.33 -5.41
CA TYR A 218 5.38 22.54 -5.67
C TYR A 218 5.65 23.93 -6.23
N LEU A 219 4.89 24.38 -7.22
CA LEU A 219 5.02 25.74 -7.76
C LEU A 219 4.84 26.81 -6.68
N CYS A 220 3.90 26.63 -5.78
CA CYS A 220 3.69 27.54 -4.65
C CYS A 220 4.90 27.56 -3.70
N ILE A 221 5.46 26.40 -3.37
CA ILE A 221 6.68 26.29 -2.56
C ILE A 221 7.84 26.98 -3.27
N MET A 222 8.05 26.70 -4.55
CA MET A 222 9.10 27.30 -5.39
C MET A 222 9.04 28.84 -5.35
N VAL A 223 7.89 29.41 -5.69
CA VAL A 223 7.68 30.89 -5.68
C VAL A 223 7.94 31.47 -4.30
N THR A 224 7.43 30.82 -3.24
CA THR A 224 7.62 31.27 -1.86
C THR A 224 9.09 31.25 -1.47
N ARG A 225 9.80 30.17 -1.79
CA ARG A 225 11.23 30.02 -1.47
C ARG A 225 12.10 31.01 -2.23
N ILE A 226 11.81 31.27 -3.51
CA ILE A 226 12.52 32.31 -4.29
C ILE A 226 12.31 33.70 -3.66
N ARG A 227 11.08 34.03 -3.25
CA ARG A 227 10.78 35.29 -2.54
C ARG A 227 11.54 35.46 -1.22
N LEU A 228 11.84 34.35 -0.54
CA LEU A 228 12.64 34.31 0.68
C LEU A 228 14.15 34.33 0.43
N GLY A 229 14.58 34.43 -0.82
CA GLY A 229 16.00 34.46 -1.21
C GLY A 229 16.66 33.10 -1.37
N HIS A 230 15.87 32.04 -1.38
CA HIS A 230 16.33 30.65 -1.55
C HIS A 230 16.10 30.14 -2.99
N GLY A 231 16.49 30.93 -4.00
CA GLY A 231 16.46 30.53 -5.39
C GLY A 231 17.54 29.48 -5.71
N LEU A 232 17.20 28.49 -6.52
CA LEU A 232 18.14 27.48 -6.97
C LEU A 232 19.11 28.07 -7.99
N MET A 233 20.42 27.95 -7.75
CA MET A 233 21.46 28.52 -8.64
C MET A 233 22.02 27.49 -9.62
N THR A 234 22.00 26.21 -9.27
CA THR A 234 22.49 25.12 -10.10
C THR A 234 21.55 23.93 -10.02
N TRP A 235 21.39 23.23 -11.15
CA TRP A 235 20.66 21.98 -11.23
C TRP A 235 21.44 21.00 -12.11
N ARG A 236 21.46 19.72 -11.76
CA ARG A 236 22.22 18.67 -12.46
C ARG A 236 21.37 17.84 -13.42
N GLY A 237 20.04 18.00 -13.38
CA GLY A 237 19.11 17.28 -14.24
C GLY A 237 18.88 17.96 -15.58
N ALA A 238 17.64 18.00 -16.06
CA ALA A 238 17.26 18.66 -17.31
C ALA A 238 17.70 20.13 -17.31
N ASP A 239 18.17 20.60 -18.46
CA ASP A 239 18.65 22.00 -18.58
C ASP A 239 17.52 23.05 -18.63
N GLY A 240 16.24 22.60 -18.70
CA GLY A 240 15.07 23.49 -18.76
C GLY A 240 15.03 24.37 -20.01
N SER A 241 15.85 24.07 -21.02
CA SER A 241 16.07 24.93 -22.19
C SER A 241 15.01 24.78 -23.29
N THR A 242 13.95 23.99 -23.06
CA THR A 242 12.89 23.87 -24.06
C THR A 242 12.19 25.23 -24.27
N PRO A 243 11.70 25.52 -25.48
CA PRO A 243 11.00 26.79 -25.77
C PRO A 243 9.85 27.07 -24.80
N PHE A 244 9.14 26.02 -24.37
CA PHE A 244 8.05 26.14 -23.41
C PHE A 244 8.53 26.60 -22.03
N PHE A 245 9.59 25.97 -21.48
CA PHE A 245 10.10 26.37 -20.16
C PHE A 245 10.72 27.76 -20.17
N ALA A 246 11.35 28.19 -21.27
CA ALA A 246 11.81 29.55 -21.44
C ALA A 246 10.64 30.58 -21.48
N TYR A 247 9.53 30.22 -22.07
CA TYR A 247 8.31 31.01 -22.07
C TYR A 247 7.67 31.06 -20.66
N LEU A 248 7.56 29.89 -20.01
CA LEU A 248 7.03 29.77 -18.65
C LEU A 248 7.84 30.63 -17.64
N LYS A 249 9.17 30.60 -17.73
CA LYS A 249 10.07 31.43 -16.94
C LYS A 249 9.69 32.90 -17.01
N LYS A 250 9.58 33.48 -18.21
CA LYS A 250 9.21 34.88 -18.41
C LYS A 250 7.83 35.22 -17.83
N ARG A 251 6.90 34.31 -17.89
CA ARG A 251 5.56 34.49 -17.31
C ARG A 251 5.57 34.50 -15.79
N LEU A 252 6.30 33.56 -15.18
CA LEU A 252 6.47 33.51 -13.72
C LEU A 252 7.16 34.76 -13.21
N GLU A 253 8.27 35.18 -13.84
CA GLU A 253 9.00 36.40 -13.49
C GLU A 253 8.11 37.67 -13.54
N ARG A 254 7.32 37.80 -14.61
CA ARG A 254 6.41 38.96 -14.78
C ARG A 254 5.28 38.92 -13.77
N HIS A 255 4.66 37.79 -13.53
CA HIS A 255 3.49 37.66 -12.66
C HIS A 255 3.86 37.87 -11.18
N PHE A 256 4.95 37.26 -10.73
CA PHE A 256 5.36 37.29 -9.33
C PHE A 256 6.40 38.36 -9.00
N SER A 257 6.84 39.14 -10.00
CA SER A 257 7.90 40.16 -9.86
C SER A 257 9.16 39.61 -9.20
N LEU A 258 9.66 38.48 -9.67
CA LEU A 258 10.83 37.78 -9.15
C LEU A 258 11.75 37.36 -10.31
N THR A 259 12.98 36.96 -9.98
CA THR A 259 13.92 36.39 -10.95
C THR A 259 13.96 34.88 -10.79
N VAL A 260 13.75 34.17 -11.87
CA VAL A 260 13.80 32.70 -11.94
C VAL A 260 15.06 32.28 -12.67
N SER A 261 15.87 31.41 -12.07
CA SER A 261 17.07 30.86 -12.73
C SER A 261 16.73 29.78 -13.75
N ASP A 262 17.65 29.45 -14.63
CA ASP A 262 17.49 28.31 -15.53
C ASP A 262 17.53 26.97 -14.78
N ALA A 263 18.23 26.93 -13.65
CA ALA A 263 18.21 25.81 -12.71
C ALA A 263 16.81 25.52 -12.14
N GLU A 264 16.02 26.55 -11.86
CA GLU A 264 14.62 26.37 -11.46
C GLU A 264 13.77 25.77 -12.57
N MET A 265 13.99 26.17 -13.80
CA MET A 265 13.27 25.61 -14.95
C MET A 265 13.67 24.16 -15.23
N GLY A 266 14.96 23.84 -15.06
CA GLY A 266 15.45 22.46 -15.18
C GLY A 266 14.82 21.55 -14.13
N LEU A 267 14.82 21.98 -12.87
CA LEU A 267 14.14 21.24 -11.79
C LEU A 267 12.63 21.11 -12.03
N LEU A 268 11.98 22.17 -12.53
CA LEU A 268 10.56 22.15 -12.83
C LEU A 268 10.21 21.16 -13.95
N SER A 269 11.10 21.07 -14.98
CA SER A 269 10.98 20.08 -16.04
C SER A 269 11.07 18.65 -15.49
N ASP A 270 12.07 18.36 -14.67
CA ASP A 270 12.23 17.06 -14.03
C ASP A 270 11.04 16.74 -13.09
N MET A 271 10.56 17.74 -12.35
CA MET A 271 9.37 17.60 -11.50
C MET A 271 8.11 17.22 -12.27
N ALA A 272 7.94 17.74 -13.49
CA ALA A 272 6.81 17.35 -14.34
C ALA A 272 6.85 15.84 -14.66
N HIS A 273 8.05 15.28 -14.84
CA HIS A 273 8.25 13.86 -15.06
C HIS A 273 8.14 13.02 -13.76
N CYS A 274 8.33 13.64 -12.59
CA CYS A 274 8.12 12.97 -11.29
C CYS A 274 6.66 12.65 -10.98
N CYS A 275 5.72 13.40 -11.57
CA CYS A 275 4.30 13.27 -11.28
C CYS A 275 3.71 12.00 -11.87
N THR A 276 2.58 11.55 -11.32
CA THR A 276 1.82 10.45 -11.90
C THR A 276 0.99 10.97 -13.07
N TRP A 277 1.17 10.37 -14.24
CA TRP A 277 0.48 10.73 -15.46
C TRP A 277 -0.81 9.93 -15.64
N GLN A 278 -1.80 10.55 -16.27
CA GLN A 278 -2.97 9.86 -16.81
C GLN A 278 -2.73 9.59 -18.30
N TRP A 279 -3.03 8.36 -18.71
CA TRP A 279 -2.85 7.94 -20.07
C TRP A 279 -4.15 7.40 -20.67
N SER A 280 -4.54 7.91 -21.82
CA SER A 280 -5.36 7.11 -22.71
C SER A 280 -4.47 6.06 -23.40
N LEU A 281 -5.02 4.93 -23.80
CA LEU A 281 -4.26 3.91 -24.53
C LEU A 281 -3.57 4.48 -25.78
N ALA A 282 -4.24 5.42 -26.48
CA ALA A 282 -3.69 6.08 -27.65
C ALA A 282 -2.48 6.98 -27.29
N ALA A 283 -2.57 7.78 -26.23
CA ALA A 283 -1.48 8.64 -25.77
C ALA A 283 -0.28 7.80 -25.28
N MET A 284 -0.53 6.74 -24.53
CA MET A 284 0.51 5.80 -24.09
C MET A 284 1.21 5.15 -25.29
N SER A 285 0.46 4.74 -26.31
CA SER A 285 1.04 4.14 -27.52
C SER A 285 1.93 5.12 -28.30
N ALA A 286 1.60 6.41 -28.28
CA ALA A 286 2.35 7.45 -28.98
C ALA A 286 3.58 7.96 -28.19
N TYR A 287 3.64 7.75 -26.88
CA TYR A 287 4.75 8.22 -26.06
C TYR A 287 5.99 7.34 -26.24
N GLU A 288 7.15 7.96 -26.36
CA GLU A 288 8.45 7.28 -26.47
C GLU A 288 9.27 7.51 -25.18
N PRO A 289 9.40 6.49 -24.32
CA PRO A 289 10.25 6.56 -23.13
C PRO A 289 11.72 6.82 -23.50
N SER A 290 12.46 7.45 -22.58
CA SER A 290 13.89 7.69 -22.75
C SER A 290 14.68 6.39 -22.95
N GLU A 291 15.85 6.49 -23.58
CA GLU A 291 16.76 5.35 -23.75
C GLU A 291 17.11 4.72 -22.39
N ARG A 292 17.29 5.55 -21.38
CA ARG A 292 17.60 5.10 -20.01
C ARG A 292 16.46 4.30 -19.40
N ALA A 293 15.21 4.76 -19.51
CA ALA A 293 14.04 4.02 -19.01
C ALA A 293 13.85 2.69 -19.75
N ARG A 294 14.11 2.68 -21.06
CA ARG A 294 14.09 1.43 -21.85
C ARG A 294 15.16 0.44 -21.40
N ALA A 295 16.38 0.89 -21.11
CA ALA A 295 17.45 0.03 -20.61
C ALA A 295 17.07 -0.66 -19.29
N PHE A 296 16.47 0.05 -18.33
CA PHE A 296 15.95 -0.58 -17.10
C PHE A 296 14.85 -1.61 -17.38
N THR A 297 14.01 -1.34 -18.38
CA THR A 297 12.97 -2.29 -18.79
C THR A 297 13.58 -3.55 -19.40
N ASP A 298 14.64 -3.41 -20.19
CA ASP A 298 15.36 -4.53 -20.77
C ASP A 298 16.02 -5.40 -19.70
N ASP A 299 16.64 -4.80 -18.68
CA ASP A 299 17.22 -5.52 -17.55
C ASP A 299 16.16 -6.33 -16.78
N VAL A 300 15.00 -5.73 -16.54
CA VAL A 300 13.88 -6.40 -15.89
C VAL A 300 13.32 -7.53 -16.76
N GLU A 301 13.15 -7.29 -18.06
CA GLU A 301 12.69 -8.31 -19.00
C GLU A 301 13.63 -9.51 -19.03
N GLU A 302 14.94 -9.27 -19.08
CA GLU A 302 15.93 -10.34 -19.05
C GLU A 302 15.85 -11.16 -17.76
N ALA A 303 15.74 -10.50 -16.61
CA ALA A 303 15.62 -11.17 -15.32
C ALA A 303 14.32 -11.99 -15.22
N LEU A 304 13.18 -11.45 -15.63
CA LEU A 304 11.90 -12.14 -15.62
C LEU A 304 11.85 -13.29 -16.62
N LYS A 305 12.41 -13.09 -17.82
CA LYS A 305 12.54 -14.15 -18.83
C LYS A 305 13.41 -15.31 -18.33
N ASN A 306 14.50 -15.02 -17.65
CA ASN A 306 15.34 -16.05 -17.05
C ASN A 306 14.64 -16.81 -15.93
N ALA A 307 13.79 -16.11 -15.16
CA ALA A 307 13.03 -16.71 -14.04
C ALA A 307 11.80 -17.50 -14.50
N PHE A 308 11.08 -17.03 -15.53
CA PHE A 308 9.76 -17.54 -15.92
C PHE A 308 9.68 -18.05 -17.36
N GLY A 309 10.74 -17.91 -18.15
CA GLY A 309 10.85 -18.51 -19.50
C GLY A 309 10.19 -17.74 -20.64
N ALA A 310 9.55 -16.58 -20.38
CA ALA A 310 8.86 -15.80 -21.40
C ALA A 310 9.24 -14.30 -21.36
N PRO A 311 9.34 -13.62 -22.52
CA PRO A 311 9.58 -12.19 -22.56
C PRO A 311 8.36 -11.40 -22.09
N LEU A 312 8.57 -10.10 -21.76
CA LEU A 312 7.48 -9.20 -21.45
C LEU A 312 6.64 -8.89 -22.71
N PRO A 313 5.31 -9.00 -22.65
CA PRO A 313 4.43 -8.49 -23.69
C PRO A 313 4.55 -6.97 -23.84
N GLU A 314 4.31 -6.45 -25.05
CA GLU A 314 4.47 -5.00 -25.32
C GLU A 314 3.49 -4.13 -24.51
N ASP A 315 2.30 -4.64 -24.22
CA ASP A 315 1.30 -3.99 -23.36
C ASP A 315 1.70 -3.93 -21.88
N VAL A 316 2.67 -4.71 -21.43
CA VAL A 316 3.31 -4.66 -20.10
C VAL A 316 4.63 -3.87 -20.16
N ARG A 317 5.43 -4.08 -21.21
CA ARG A 317 6.76 -3.49 -21.39
C ARG A 317 6.71 -1.96 -21.43
N LYS A 318 5.78 -1.40 -22.22
CA LYS A 318 5.67 0.05 -22.39
C LYS A 318 5.19 0.78 -21.13
N PRO A 319 4.14 0.35 -20.43
CA PRO A 319 3.79 0.89 -19.10
C PRO A 319 4.94 0.83 -18.10
N LEU A 320 5.70 -0.27 -18.08
CA LEU A 320 6.85 -0.41 -17.19
C LEU A 320 7.95 0.62 -17.49
N ALA A 321 8.27 0.85 -18.78
CA ALA A 321 9.23 1.86 -19.19
C ALA A 321 8.79 3.28 -18.78
N ILE A 322 7.50 3.59 -18.88
CA ILE A 322 6.93 4.87 -18.42
C ILE A 322 7.05 5.02 -16.90
N LEU A 323 6.87 3.94 -16.14
CA LEU A 323 7.08 3.95 -14.68
C LEU A 323 8.54 4.23 -14.34
N PHE A 324 9.49 3.61 -15.05
CA PHE A 324 10.92 3.89 -14.84
C PHE A 324 11.29 5.31 -15.22
N GLU A 325 10.70 5.89 -16.27
CA GLU A 325 10.88 7.30 -16.62
C GLU A 325 10.56 8.22 -15.44
N SER A 326 9.36 8.07 -14.87
CA SER A 326 8.93 8.89 -13.74
C SER A 326 9.69 8.54 -12.44
N GLY A 327 10.11 7.29 -12.27
CA GLY A 327 10.95 6.84 -11.14
C GLY A 327 12.33 7.49 -11.16
N LEU A 328 12.99 7.51 -12.32
CA LEU A 328 14.28 8.16 -12.54
C LEU A 328 14.22 9.67 -12.27
N ALA A 329 13.17 10.34 -12.74
CA ALA A 329 12.94 11.75 -12.46
C ALA A 329 12.76 12.00 -10.95
N ARG A 330 11.94 11.19 -10.26
CA ARG A 330 11.77 11.29 -8.80
C ARG A 330 13.08 11.12 -8.05
N ARG A 331 13.89 10.16 -8.44
CA ARG A 331 15.20 9.92 -7.83
C ARG A 331 16.12 11.13 -7.99
N THR A 332 16.15 11.73 -9.19
CA THR A 332 16.93 12.94 -9.46
C THR A 332 16.46 14.12 -8.60
N CYS A 333 15.15 14.29 -8.44
CA CYS A 333 14.55 15.36 -7.64
C CYS A 333 14.52 15.09 -6.13
N GLY A 334 14.92 13.91 -5.67
CA GLY A 334 14.83 13.52 -4.26
C GLY A 334 13.39 13.44 -3.74
N LEU A 335 12.43 13.09 -4.61
CA LEU A 335 11.02 12.98 -4.26
C LEU A 335 10.62 11.54 -4.00
N VAL A 336 9.76 11.35 -3.01
CA VAL A 336 9.08 10.07 -2.77
C VAL A 336 7.66 10.16 -3.32
N ALA A 337 7.27 9.17 -4.11
CA ALA A 337 5.92 9.07 -4.62
C ALA A 337 5.06 8.29 -3.63
N ALA A 338 4.28 8.96 -2.80
CA ALA A 338 3.28 8.28 -2.00
C ALA A 338 2.26 7.58 -2.91
N ASN A 339 2.12 6.28 -2.73
CA ASN A 339 1.10 5.49 -3.41
C ASN A 339 0.06 5.05 -2.36
N PRO A 340 -1.16 5.60 -2.37
CA PRO A 340 -2.18 5.25 -1.38
C PRO A 340 -2.63 3.78 -1.44
N ASN A 341 -2.33 3.08 -2.54
CA ASN A 341 -2.66 1.68 -2.73
C ASN A 341 -1.50 0.74 -2.40
N GLU A 342 -0.37 1.25 -1.92
CA GLU A 342 0.83 0.45 -1.70
C GLU A 342 0.61 -0.68 -0.69
N GLU A 343 -0.01 -0.35 0.44
CA GLU A 343 -0.33 -1.32 1.48
C GLU A 343 -1.29 -2.41 0.97
N SER A 344 -2.35 -1.99 0.24
CA SER A 344 -3.28 -2.94 -0.39
C SER A 344 -2.58 -3.88 -1.35
N VAL A 345 -1.70 -3.38 -2.22
CA VAL A 345 -1.00 -4.22 -3.20
C VAL A 345 -0.06 -5.20 -2.50
N LYS A 346 0.73 -4.74 -1.54
CA LYS A 346 1.66 -5.59 -0.78
C LYS A 346 0.92 -6.69 -0.02
N TYR A 347 -0.26 -6.42 0.51
CA TYR A 347 -1.03 -7.37 1.30
C TYR A 347 -1.95 -8.24 0.46
N GLU A 348 -2.79 -7.66 -0.41
CA GLU A 348 -3.79 -8.42 -1.18
C GLU A 348 -3.15 -9.32 -2.25
N ALA A 349 -2.13 -8.80 -2.97
CA ALA A 349 -1.40 -9.54 -3.99
C ALA A 349 -0.07 -10.13 -3.49
N MET A 350 0.00 -10.53 -2.21
CA MET A 350 1.24 -10.90 -1.53
C MET A 350 2.03 -12.02 -2.24
N ASP A 351 1.38 -13.01 -2.79
CA ASP A 351 2.02 -14.12 -3.53
C ASP A 351 2.71 -13.63 -4.81
N GLY A 352 1.99 -12.89 -5.65
CA GLY A 352 2.58 -12.27 -6.85
C GLY A 352 3.67 -11.27 -6.49
N ALA A 353 3.43 -10.47 -5.45
CA ALA A 353 4.40 -9.52 -4.94
C ALA A 353 5.69 -10.18 -4.43
N CYS A 354 5.60 -11.26 -3.64
CA CYS A 354 6.76 -12.04 -3.20
C CYS A 354 7.52 -12.67 -4.37
N LEU A 355 6.77 -13.22 -5.34
CA LEU A 355 7.36 -13.87 -6.49
C LEU A 355 8.14 -12.87 -7.37
N LEU A 356 7.55 -11.72 -7.67
CA LEU A 356 8.21 -10.64 -8.40
C LEU A 356 9.40 -10.09 -7.64
N SER A 357 9.25 -9.82 -6.34
CA SER A 357 10.33 -9.28 -5.50
C SER A 357 11.53 -10.21 -5.47
N SER A 358 11.31 -11.53 -5.44
CA SER A 358 12.40 -12.52 -5.46
C SER A 358 13.29 -12.44 -6.72
N VAL A 359 12.78 -11.84 -7.79
CA VAL A 359 13.53 -11.59 -9.03
C VAL A 359 14.02 -10.15 -9.11
N LEU A 360 13.13 -9.18 -8.88
CA LEU A 360 13.43 -7.76 -9.09
C LEU A 360 14.43 -7.19 -8.07
N CYS A 361 14.42 -7.68 -6.84
CA CYS A 361 15.41 -7.28 -5.83
C CYS A 361 16.83 -7.79 -6.13
N GLU A 362 17.00 -8.65 -7.13
CA GLU A 362 18.30 -9.15 -7.60
C GLU A 362 18.76 -8.47 -8.91
N VAL A 363 17.97 -7.55 -9.49
CA VAL A 363 18.35 -6.79 -10.67
C VAL A 363 19.28 -5.64 -10.26
N PRO A 364 20.59 -5.69 -10.60
CA PRO A 364 21.58 -4.75 -10.06
C PRO A 364 21.24 -3.29 -10.39
N SER A 365 20.83 -3.01 -11.62
CA SER A 365 20.48 -1.66 -12.06
C SER A 365 19.33 -1.05 -11.28
N LEU A 366 18.30 -1.84 -10.93
CA LEU A 366 17.17 -1.38 -10.12
C LEU A 366 17.58 -1.10 -8.67
N VAL A 367 18.41 -1.96 -8.09
CA VAL A 367 18.87 -1.83 -6.71
C VAL A 367 19.80 -0.64 -6.56
N GLU A 368 20.81 -0.50 -7.44
CA GLU A 368 21.76 0.61 -7.44
C GLU A 368 21.09 1.97 -7.69
N ALA A 369 20.11 2.01 -8.58
CA ALA A 369 19.34 3.23 -8.85
C ALA A 369 18.25 3.49 -7.82
N ASP A 370 17.99 2.56 -6.87
CA ASP A 370 16.90 2.60 -5.89
C ASP A 370 15.54 2.95 -6.52
N LEU A 371 15.25 2.31 -7.66
CA LEU A 371 14.01 2.52 -8.39
C LEU A 371 12.89 1.61 -7.91
N PHE A 372 13.24 0.47 -7.34
CA PHE A 372 12.27 -0.54 -6.94
C PHE A 372 11.49 -0.12 -5.70
N SER A 373 12.18 0.29 -4.63
CA SER A 373 11.54 0.59 -3.35
C SER A 373 10.44 1.67 -3.42
N PRO A 374 10.66 2.86 -4.03
CA PRO A 374 9.63 3.90 -4.05
C PRO A 374 8.43 3.59 -4.96
N ASP A 375 8.63 2.78 -5.99
CA ASP A 375 7.61 2.46 -7.00
C ASP A 375 7.15 0.99 -6.97
N TYR A 376 7.54 0.26 -5.93
CA TYR A 376 7.28 -1.16 -5.75
C TYR A 376 5.86 -1.58 -6.14
N ALA A 377 4.86 -1.00 -5.50
CA ALA A 377 3.47 -1.37 -5.73
C ALA A 377 3.01 -1.11 -7.17
N ARG A 378 3.53 -0.06 -7.82
CA ARG A 378 3.20 0.24 -9.22
C ARG A 378 3.83 -0.77 -10.17
N ILE A 379 5.11 -1.11 -9.94
CA ILE A 379 5.82 -2.11 -10.73
C ILE A 379 5.14 -3.47 -10.60
N VAL A 380 4.81 -3.87 -9.36
CA VAL A 380 4.09 -5.12 -9.10
C VAL A 380 2.75 -5.14 -9.83
N LEU A 381 1.92 -4.10 -9.73
CA LEU A 381 0.63 -4.04 -10.41
C LEU A 381 0.73 -4.22 -11.93
N VAL A 382 1.74 -3.60 -12.56
CA VAL A 382 1.97 -3.76 -14.01
C VAL A 382 2.40 -5.18 -14.37
N LEU A 383 3.13 -5.86 -13.48
CA LEU A 383 3.69 -7.19 -13.74
C LEU A 383 2.80 -8.35 -13.28
N LEU A 384 1.72 -8.10 -12.51
CA LEU A 384 0.82 -9.20 -12.07
C LEU A 384 0.17 -9.93 -13.25
N ASP A 385 -0.32 -9.19 -14.26
CA ASP A 385 -0.91 -9.80 -15.45
C ASP A 385 0.11 -10.66 -16.22
N TYR A 386 1.39 -10.25 -16.25
CA TYR A 386 2.45 -11.04 -16.85
C TYR A 386 2.63 -12.37 -16.10
N LEU A 387 2.62 -12.38 -14.76
CA LEU A 387 2.72 -13.62 -13.98
C LEU A 387 1.58 -14.59 -14.28
N ASP A 388 0.36 -14.07 -14.45
CA ASP A 388 -0.80 -14.87 -14.82
C ASP A 388 -0.65 -15.45 -16.24
N GLN A 389 -0.19 -14.65 -17.20
CA GLN A 389 0.03 -15.07 -18.59
C GLN A 389 1.09 -16.17 -18.74
N VAL A 390 2.16 -16.10 -17.94
CA VAL A 390 3.23 -17.12 -17.97
C VAL A 390 2.96 -18.30 -17.05
N GLY A 391 1.82 -18.33 -16.35
CA GLY A 391 1.46 -19.41 -15.43
C GLY A 391 2.39 -19.53 -14.23
N ALA A 392 3.05 -18.42 -13.83
CA ALA A 392 3.97 -18.42 -12.70
C ALA A 392 3.26 -18.53 -11.34
N LEU A 393 2.00 -18.11 -11.27
CA LEU A 393 1.12 -18.34 -10.13
C LEU A 393 0.41 -19.67 -10.31
N ARG A 394 0.35 -20.44 -9.23
CA ARG A 394 -0.18 -21.79 -9.30
C ARG A 394 -1.65 -21.80 -9.73
N CYS A 395 -1.96 -22.59 -10.75
CA CYS A 395 -3.31 -22.91 -11.16
C CYS A 395 -3.72 -24.25 -10.52
N TYR A 396 -4.82 -24.26 -9.77
CA TYR A 396 -5.40 -25.46 -9.17
C TYR A 396 -6.39 -26.10 -10.15
N ARG A 397 -6.28 -27.40 -10.33
CA ARG A 397 -7.22 -28.21 -11.12
C ARG A 397 -8.43 -28.56 -10.26
N VAL A 398 -9.57 -28.07 -10.66
CA VAL A 398 -10.81 -28.17 -9.90
C VAL A 398 -11.81 -29.05 -10.61
N GLY A 399 -12.41 -30.00 -9.89
CA GLY A 399 -13.62 -30.66 -10.33
C GLY A 399 -14.85 -29.90 -9.80
N LEU A 400 -15.68 -29.36 -10.71
CA LEU A 400 -16.92 -28.71 -10.31
C LEU A 400 -18.04 -29.76 -10.18
N VAL A 401 -18.55 -29.94 -8.97
CA VAL A 401 -19.62 -30.89 -8.69
C VAL A 401 -20.96 -30.20 -8.68
N VAL A 402 -21.88 -30.66 -9.50
CA VAL A 402 -23.18 -30.03 -9.67
C VAL A 402 -24.30 -31.06 -9.54
N ASN A 403 -25.38 -30.64 -8.88
CA ASN A 403 -26.64 -31.37 -8.76
C ASN A 403 -27.79 -30.65 -9.51
N CYS A 404 -27.45 -29.82 -10.44
CA CYS A 404 -28.35 -28.93 -11.20
C CYS A 404 -28.23 -29.20 -12.70
N GLY A 405 -28.97 -28.45 -13.53
CA GLY A 405 -28.91 -28.55 -14.97
C GLY A 405 -27.55 -28.15 -15.55
N ILE A 406 -27.27 -28.65 -16.74
CA ILE A 406 -26.02 -28.44 -17.47
C ILE A 406 -25.73 -26.94 -17.72
N ASP A 407 -26.77 -26.15 -17.86
CA ASP A 407 -26.72 -24.69 -18.05
C ASP A 407 -26.01 -24.00 -16.86
N LEU A 408 -26.44 -24.31 -15.63
CA LEU A 408 -25.81 -23.77 -14.41
C LEU A 408 -24.40 -24.34 -14.20
N ALA A 409 -24.18 -25.60 -14.56
CA ALA A 409 -22.89 -26.25 -14.50
C ALA A 409 -21.84 -25.54 -15.38
N LEU A 410 -22.17 -25.37 -16.68
CA LEU A 410 -21.28 -24.69 -17.63
C LEU A 410 -21.08 -23.21 -17.30
N TRP A 411 -22.16 -22.54 -16.86
CA TRP A 411 -22.07 -21.15 -16.44
C TRP A 411 -21.17 -21.01 -15.18
N GLY A 412 -21.34 -21.89 -14.21
CA GLY A 412 -20.52 -21.90 -13.00
C GLY A 412 -19.03 -22.13 -13.27
N ALA A 413 -18.70 -23.11 -14.11
CA ALA A 413 -17.34 -23.36 -14.57
C ALA A 413 -16.71 -22.12 -15.23
N HIS A 414 -17.41 -21.58 -16.24
CA HIS A 414 -16.94 -20.37 -16.92
C HIS A 414 -16.83 -19.16 -15.99
N ARG A 415 -17.74 -19.04 -15.02
CA ARG A 415 -17.71 -17.95 -14.05
C ARG A 415 -16.52 -18.03 -13.11
N ILE A 416 -16.18 -19.23 -12.63
CA ILE A 416 -14.99 -19.48 -11.81
C ILE A 416 -13.73 -19.05 -12.58
N GLU A 417 -13.52 -19.56 -13.79
CA GLU A 417 -12.35 -19.26 -14.61
C GLU A 417 -12.25 -17.77 -15.00
N LYS A 418 -13.39 -17.11 -15.21
CA LYS A 418 -13.41 -15.68 -15.52
C LYS A 418 -13.08 -14.79 -14.32
N LEU A 419 -13.35 -15.24 -13.09
CA LEU A 419 -13.08 -14.47 -11.87
C LEU A 419 -11.65 -14.63 -11.36
N THR A 420 -10.96 -15.70 -11.76
CA THR A 420 -9.57 -15.96 -11.35
C THR A 420 -8.85 -16.88 -12.35
N SER A 421 -7.60 -16.56 -12.66
CA SER A 421 -6.68 -17.40 -13.42
C SER A 421 -6.07 -18.54 -12.57
N ARG A 422 -6.30 -18.55 -11.26
CA ARG A 422 -5.73 -19.53 -10.32
C ARG A 422 -6.49 -20.83 -10.20
N LEU A 423 -7.68 -20.91 -10.78
CA LEU A 423 -8.54 -22.08 -10.78
C LEU A 423 -8.84 -22.49 -12.23
N GLU A 424 -8.53 -23.74 -12.56
CA GLU A 424 -8.87 -24.39 -13.82
C GLU A 424 -9.96 -25.43 -13.56
N VAL A 425 -11.15 -25.23 -14.10
CA VAL A 425 -12.23 -26.22 -13.99
C VAL A 425 -11.98 -27.32 -15.01
N THR A 426 -11.23 -28.34 -14.60
CA THR A 426 -10.80 -29.45 -15.47
C THR A 426 -11.96 -30.35 -15.91
N ASP A 427 -12.99 -30.49 -15.06
CA ASP A 427 -14.17 -31.29 -15.36
C ASP A 427 -15.38 -30.85 -14.55
N VAL A 428 -16.57 -31.15 -15.09
CA VAL A 428 -17.85 -30.94 -14.39
C VAL A 428 -18.44 -32.30 -14.09
N LEU A 429 -18.64 -32.60 -12.81
CA LEU A 429 -19.02 -33.92 -12.31
C LEU A 429 -20.41 -33.88 -11.68
N THR A 430 -21.10 -34.98 -11.73
CA THR A 430 -22.29 -35.19 -10.92
C THR A 430 -21.91 -35.70 -9.53
N GLU A 431 -22.72 -35.45 -8.54
CA GLU A 431 -22.54 -35.97 -7.17
C GLU A 431 -22.41 -37.49 -7.17
N ASN A 432 -23.23 -38.19 -7.96
CA ASN A 432 -23.17 -39.66 -8.06
C ASN A 432 -21.85 -40.19 -8.62
N GLU A 433 -21.23 -39.50 -9.57
CA GLU A 433 -19.90 -39.88 -10.10
C GLU A 433 -18.83 -39.75 -9.03
N VAL A 434 -18.87 -38.66 -8.24
CA VAL A 434 -17.91 -38.43 -7.15
C VAL A 434 -18.07 -39.46 -6.05
N LEU A 435 -19.30 -39.72 -5.58
CA LEU A 435 -19.58 -40.74 -4.55
C LEU A 435 -19.22 -42.14 -5.01
N ALA A 436 -19.49 -42.48 -6.27
CA ALA A 436 -19.08 -43.75 -6.85
C ALA A 436 -17.56 -43.89 -6.96
N ALA A 437 -16.85 -42.81 -7.28
CA ALA A 437 -15.39 -42.79 -7.33
C ALA A 437 -14.77 -42.91 -5.92
N ALA A 438 -15.28 -42.21 -4.95
CA ALA A 438 -14.81 -42.25 -3.54
C ALA A 438 -15.03 -43.65 -2.92
N SER A 439 -16.08 -44.34 -3.33
CA SER A 439 -16.39 -45.71 -2.83
C SER A 439 -15.55 -46.82 -3.47
N ARG A 440 -14.76 -46.54 -4.52
CA ARG A 440 -13.96 -47.52 -5.25
C ARG A 440 -12.48 -47.37 -4.93
N PRO A 441 -11.81 -48.36 -4.29
CA PRO A 441 -10.41 -48.25 -3.87
C PRO A 441 -9.39 -47.98 -5.00
N ASN A 442 -9.74 -48.25 -6.25
CA ASN A 442 -8.88 -48.11 -7.43
C ASN A 442 -9.38 -47.03 -8.41
N SER A 443 -10.23 -46.11 -7.97
CA SER A 443 -10.71 -45.02 -8.83
C SER A 443 -9.64 -43.96 -8.95
N THR A 444 -9.23 -43.63 -10.18
CA THR A 444 -8.30 -42.54 -10.47
C THR A 444 -9.01 -41.23 -10.81
N LEU A 445 -10.35 -41.17 -10.72
CA LEU A 445 -11.13 -40.01 -11.08
C LEU A 445 -10.74 -38.78 -10.23
N LEU A 446 -10.67 -38.96 -8.91
CA LEU A 446 -10.38 -37.88 -7.99
C LEU A 446 -8.92 -37.41 -8.04
N GLU A 447 -7.98 -38.25 -8.47
CA GLU A 447 -6.57 -37.89 -8.64
C GLU A 447 -6.32 -36.83 -9.73
N ARG A 448 -7.32 -36.58 -10.59
CA ARG A 448 -7.26 -35.56 -11.65
C ARG A 448 -7.38 -34.13 -11.10
N PHE A 449 -7.89 -33.99 -9.89
CA PHE A 449 -8.21 -32.71 -9.27
C PHE A 449 -7.32 -32.46 -8.04
N ASP A 450 -7.01 -31.21 -7.78
CA ASP A 450 -6.40 -30.81 -6.54
C ASP A 450 -7.46 -30.74 -5.42
N PHE A 451 -8.70 -30.39 -5.77
CA PHE A 451 -9.89 -30.42 -4.92
C PHE A 451 -11.18 -30.31 -5.74
N LEU A 452 -12.32 -30.46 -5.06
CA LEU A 452 -13.64 -30.29 -5.63
C LEU A 452 -14.27 -28.97 -5.16
N VAL A 453 -15.08 -28.39 -6.02
CA VAL A 453 -15.97 -27.27 -5.68
C VAL A 453 -17.40 -27.74 -5.92
N SER A 454 -18.29 -27.55 -4.95
CA SER A 454 -19.69 -27.97 -5.05
C SER A 454 -20.64 -26.83 -4.72
N PHE A 455 -21.86 -26.87 -5.25
CA PHE A 455 -22.92 -25.93 -4.92
C PHE A 455 -23.74 -26.35 -3.68
N GLU A 456 -23.57 -27.59 -3.22
CA GLU A 456 -24.17 -28.13 -2.01
C GLU A 456 -23.14 -28.91 -1.19
N PRO A 457 -23.30 -28.96 0.14
CA PRO A 457 -22.40 -29.73 0.99
C PRO A 457 -22.37 -31.20 0.59
N MET A 458 -21.17 -31.79 0.48
CA MET A 458 -20.95 -33.19 0.14
C MET A 458 -20.27 -33.90 1.29
N ASP A 459 -20.72 -35.14 1.57
CA ASP A 459 -20.05 -36.06 2.48
C ASP A 459 -19.12 -36.99 1.68
N VAL A 460 -17.89 -36.51 1.44
CA VAL A 460 -16.88 -37.22 0.65
C VAL A 460 -15.52 -37.07 1.31
N ASP A 461 -14.77 -38.16 1.40
CA ASP A 461 -13.39 -38.17 1.89
C ASP A 461 -12.40 -37.68 0.81
N PHE A 462 -12.63 -36.48 0.33
CA PHE A 462 -11.78 -35.76 -0.61
C PHE A 462 -11.99 -34.24 -0.40
N PRO A 463 -10.93 -33.42 -0.54
CA PRO A 463 -11.06 -31.98 -0.36
C PRO A 463 -12.17 -31.36 -1.20
N CYS A 464 -13.18 -30.76 -0.56
CA CYS A 464 -14.32 -30.17 -1.24
C CYS A 464 -14.73 -28.84 -0.58
N VAL A 465 -14.94 -27.80 -1.41
CA VAL A 465 -15.47 -26.51 -0.95
C VAL A 465 -16.89 -26.32 -1.48
N THR A 466 -17.76 -25.92 -0.58
CA THR A 466 -19.12 -25.54 -0.96
C THR A 466 -19.20 -24.04 -1.17
N ILE A 467 -19.72 -23.63 -2.34
CA ILE A 467 -19.92 -22.23 -2.70
C ILE A 467 -21.36 -21.97 -3.13
N SER A 468 -21.72 -20.68 -3.25
CA SER A 468 -23.03 -20.33 -3.76
C SER A 468 -23.14 -20.61 -5.29
N PRO A 469 -24.32 -21.03 -5.80
CA PRO A 469 -24.52 -21.18 -7.24
C PRO A 469 -24.30 -19.89 -8.04
N GLY A 470 -24.37 -18.71 -7.37
CA GLY A 470 -24.13 -17.40 -7.99
C GLY A 470 -22.65 -17.09 -8.29
N VAL A 471 -21.73 -17.89 -7.81
CA VAL A 471 -20.27 -17.73 -7.97
C VAL A 471 -19.82 -16.27 -7.90
N SER A 472 -19.72 -15.76 -6.69
CA SER A 472 -19.26 -14.41 -6.39
C SER A 472 -17.74 -14.33 -6.24
N ARG A 473 -17.18 -13.12 -6.18
CA ARG A 473 -15.76 -12.91 -5.84
C ARG A 473 -15.43 -13.47 -4.45
N ALA A 474 -16.35 -13.29 -3.49
CA ALA A 474 -16.17 -13.83 -2.14
C ALA A 474 -16.11 -15.37 -2.11
N ASP A 475 -16.83 -16.04 -3.00
CA ASP A 475 -16.72 -17.50 -3.14
C ASP A 475 -15.33 -17.91 -3.65
N ILE A 476 -14.77 -17.19 -4.62
CA ILE A 476 -13.42 -17.42 -5.12
C ILE A 476 -12.37 -17.20 -4.01
N ASP A 477 -12.48 -16.11 -3.28
CA ASP A 477 -11.58 -15.82 -2.16
C ASP A 477 -11.69 -16.90 -1.06
N HIS A 478 -12.90 -17.38 -0.80
CA HIS A 478 -13.15 -18.52 0.11
C HIS A 478 -12.51 -19.83 -0.39
N ILE A 479 -12.63 -20.16 -1.68
CA ILE A 479 -11.98 -21.33 -2.27
C ILE A 479 -10.47 -21.22 -2.07
N ILE A 480 -9.85 -20.13 -2.54
CA ILE A 480 -8.40 -19.95 -2.48
C ILE A 480 -7.90 -20.01 -1.03
N ALA A 481 -8.62 -19.36 -0.12
CA ALA A 481 -8.29 -19.37 1.30
C ALA A 481 -8.44 -20.77 1.95
N SER A 482 -9.26 -21.66 1.42
CA SER A 482 -9.45 -23.00 1.94
C SER A 482 -8.38 -24.02 1.48
N VAL A 483 -7.70 -23.75 0.36
CA VAL A 483 -6.68 -24.65 -0.23
C VAL A 483 -5.58 -25.07 0.76
N PRO A 484 -4.98 -24.20 1.57
CA PRO A 484 -3.95 -24.61 2.53
C PRO A 484 -4.43 -25.62 3.56
N LEU A 485 -5.72 -25.65 3.84
CA LEU A 485 -6.31 -26.56 4.83
C LEU A 485 -6.35 -28.01 4.33
N TRP A 486 -6.30 -28.24 3.02
CA TRP A 486 -6.48 -29.59 2.44
C TRP A 486 -5.18 -30.30 2.08
N ARG A 487 -4.07 -29.57 1.99
CA ARG A 487 -2.77 -30.18 1.66
C ARG A 487 -2.07 -30.92 2.79
N ARG A 488 -2.81 -31.34 3.79
CA ARG A 488 -2.29 -31.98 5.00
C ARG A 488 -1.64 -33.35 4.80
N GLY A 489 -1.82 -33.98 3.68
CA GLY A 489 -1.15 -35.26 3.37
C GLY A 489 0.14 -35.09 2.58
N GLN A 490 0.50 -33.90 2.12
CA GLN A 490 1.75 -33.60 1.42
C GLN A 490 2.49 -32.50 2.18
N GLU A 491 3.56 -32.91 2.85
CA GLU A 491 4.49 -32.20 3.69
C GLU A 491 4.90 -30.79 3.22
N VAL A 492 4.04 -29.79 3.37
CA VAL A 492 4.50 -28.43 3.58
C VAL A 492 4.35 -28.15 5.07
N HIS A 493 5.18 -28.80 5.87
CA HIS A 493 5.37 -28.44 7.27
C HIS A 493 6.07 -27.09 7.35
N THR A 494 5.33 -26.01 7.07
CA THR A 494 5.80 -24.69 7.39
C THR A 494 5.68 -24.53 8.90
N ALA A 495 6.78 -24.79 9.58
CA ALA A 495 6.88 -24.58 11.01
C ALA A 495 6.61 -23.10 11.29
N TRP A 496 5.50 -22.80 11.95
CA TRP A 496 5.28 -21.47 12.47
C TRP A 496 5.54 -21.47 13.98
N GLU A 497 6.12 -20.39 14.46
CA GLU A 497 6.44 -20.19 15.87
C GLU A 497 6.08 -18.77 16.28
N ARG A 498 5.69 -18.62 17.52
CA ARG A 498 5.50 -17.31 18.14
C ARG A 498 6.56 -17.02 19.17
N GLY A 499 6.80 -15.75 19.42
CA GLY A 499 7.78 -15.31 20.39
C GLY A 499 7.52 -13.89 20.86
N VAL A 500 8.39 -13.44 21.74
CA VAL A 500 8.45 -12.05 22.18
C VAL A 500 9.74 -11.45 21.63
N LEU A 501 9.65 -10.22 21.13
CA LEU A 501 10.79 -9.52 20.57
C LEU A 501 10.91 -8.13 21.23
N PRO A 502 12.10 -7.72 21.66
CA PRO A 502 12.30 -6.35 22.13
C PRO A 502 12.09 -5.38 20.97
N ALA A 503 11.16 -4.46 21.11
CA ALA A 503 10.87 -3.45 20.07
C ALA A 503 12.03 -2.46 19.90
N GLY A 504 12.76 -2.18 20.96
CA GLY A 504 13.79 -1.15 20.96
C GLY A 504 13.26 0.27 20.77
N PRO A 505 14.14 1.28 20.77
CA PRO A 505 13.75 2.69 20.68
C PRO A 505 13.51 3.18 19.24
N SER A 506 13.83 2.39 18.21
CA SER A 506 13.67 2.79 16.80
C SER A 506 13.31 1.60 15.92
N PRO A 507 12.75 1.85 14.69
CA PRO A 507 12.50 0.80 13.70
C PRO A 507 13.75 -0.04 13.40
N GLU A 508 14.91 0.57 13.26
CA GLU A 508 16.17 -0.09 12.97
C GLU A 508 16.54 -1.09 14.08
N SER A 509 16.32 -0.72 15.34
CA SER A 509 16.59 -1.64 16.49
C SER A 509 15.63 -2.83 16.48
N MET A 510 14.38 -2.64 16.07
CA MET A 510 13.41 -3.72 15.87
C MET A 510 13.85 -4.64 14.73
N PHE A 511 14.27 -4.07 13.59
CA PHE A 511 14.74 -4.86 12.45
C PHE A 511 16.01 -5.65 12.78
N ALA A 512 16.94 -5.07 13.54
CA ALA A 512 18.11 -5.78 14.02
C ALA A 512 17.73 -6.95 14.94
N SER A 513 16.75 -6.78 15.82
CA SER A 513 16.23 -7.85 16.68
C SER A 513 15.54 -8.96 15.87
N LEU A 514 14.73 -8.59 14.88
CA LEU A 514 14.10 -9.54 13.94
C LEU A 514 15.16 -10.33 13.16
N HIS A 515 16.13 -9.64 12.57
CA HIS A 515 17.23 -10.27 11.84
C HIS A 515 17.99 -11.27 12.70
N ALA A 516 18.41 -10.87 13.90
CA ALA A 516 19.15 -11.73 14.82
C ALA A 516 18.35 -12.99 15.19
N ARG A 517 17.03 -12.84 15.42
CA ARG A 517 16.14 -13.97 15.73
C ARG A 517 15.99 -14.92 14.56
N LEU A 518 15.69 -14.42 13.36
CA LEU A 518 15.51 -15.24 12.17
C LEU A 518 16.80 -15.97 11.76
N THR A 519 17.96 -15.33 11.96
CA THR A 519 19.28 -15.94 11.76
C THR A 519 19.54 -17.05 12.79
N ALA A 520 19.23 -16.80 14.07
CA ALA A 520 19.38 -17.81 15.13
C ALA A 520 18.46 -19.03 14.91
N ASP A 521 17.27 -18.81 14.35
CA ASP A 521 16.34 -19.90 13.98
C ASP A 521 16.77 -20.62 12.68
N GLY A 522 17.84 -20.20 12.03
CA GLY A 522 18.36 -20.77 10.78
C GLY A 522 17.44 -20.57 9.58
N LEU A 523 16.60 -19.53 9.61
CA LEU A 523 15.66 -19.21 8.53
C LEU A 523 16.30 -18.37 7.44
N ILE A 524 17.19 -17.46 7.81
CA ILE A 524 17.88 -16.55 6.88
C ILE A 524 19.39 -16.56 7.07
N ASP A 525 20.11 -16.32 5.96
CA ASP A 525 21.55 -16.08 5.91
C ASP A 525 21.79 -14.89 4.96
N MET A 526 21.63 -13.69 5.49
CA MET A 526 21.87 -12.43 4.77
C MET A 526 22.37 -11.35 5.71
N SER A 527 22.99 -10.29 5.18
CA SER A 527 23.46 -9.18 5.99
C SER A 527 22.30 -8.39 6.60
N LEU A 528 22.54 -7.76 7.77
CA LEU A 528 21.54 -6.89 8.41
C LEU A 528 21.11 -5.74 7.47
N GLU A 529 22.06 -5.11 6.78
CA GLU A 529 21.78 -4.02 5.83
C GLU A 529 20.83 -4.46 4.71
N ARG A 530 21.06 -5.66 4.13
CA ARG A 530 20.17 -6.25 3.13
C ARG A 530 18.78 -6.54 3.70
N PHE A 531 18.72 -7.09 4.91
CA PHE A 531 17.48 -7.40 5.59
C PHE A 531 16.68 -6.12 5.89
N GLU A 532 17.31 -5.09 6.43
CA GLU A 532 16.67 -3.79 6.70
C GLU A 532 16.09 -3.18 5.41
N TRP A 533 16.85 -3.18 4.32
CA TRP A 533 16.38 -2.69 3.03
C TRP A 533 15.16 -3.48 2.52
N LEU A 534 15.16 -4.81 2.63
CA LEU A 534 14.02 -5.64 2.25
C LEU A 534 12.80 -5.35 3.12
N VAL A 535 12.96 -5.23 4.43
CA VAL A 535 11.84 -4.90 5.34
C VAL A 535 11.26 -3.54 5.01
N TRP A 536 12.09 -2.51 4.81
CA TRP A 536 11.62 -1.19 4.39
C TRP A 536 10.87 -1.21 3.06
N THR A 537 11.34 -2.00 2.11
CA THR A 537 10.75 -2.09 0.76
C THR A 537 9.45 -2.88 0.73
N LEU A 538 9.39 -4.02 1.43
CA LEU A 538 8.36 -5.04 1.24
C LEU A 538 7.31 -5.08 2.35
N SER A 539 7.61 -4.56 3.55
CA SER A 539 6.66 -4.65 4.66
C SER A 539 5.45 -3.73 4.49
N VAL A 540 4.40 -4.10 5.19
CA VAL A 540 3.18 -3.30 5.34
C VAL A 540 2.74 -3.34 6.81
N VAL A 541 2.10 -2.29 7.27
CA VAL A 541 1.51 -2.26 8.61
C VAL A 541 0.01 -2.44 8.50
N LYS A 542 -0.50 -3.55 9.00
CA LYS A 542 -1.95 -3.85 9.06
C LYS A 542 -2.37 -4.08 10.49
N ASP A 543 -3.40 -3.36 10.94
CA ASP A 543 -3.99 -3.50 12.29
C ASP A 543 -2.93 -3.57 13.42
N ARG A 544 -1.95 -2.65 13.39
CA ARG A 544 -0.82 -2.57 14.33
C ARG A 544 0.18 -3.74 14.24
N THR A 545 0.10 -4.56 13.20
CA THR A 545 1.04 -5.65 12.92
C THR A 545 1.93 -5.25 11.75
N LEU A 546 3.26 -5.29 11.95
CA LEU A 546 4.21 -5.25 10.85
C LEU A 546 4.16 -6.59 10.13
N VAL A 547 3.75 -6.61 8.88
CA VAL A 547 3.68 -7.82 8.04
C VAL A 547 4.81 -7.76 7.02
N PHE A 548 5.69 -8.74 7.04
CA PHE A 548 6.81 -8.86 6.12
C PHE A 548 6.83 -10.24 5.49
N ALA A 549 6.94 -10.30 4.16
CA ALA A 549 7.05 -11.55 3.41
C ALA A 549 8.20 -11.47 2.40
N TRP A 550 9.09 -12.47 2.42
CA TRP A 550 10.23 -12.57 1.52
C TRP A 550 10.50 -14.00 1.10
N CYS A 551 10.61 -14.24 -0.21
CA CYS A 551 10.79 -15.57 -0.79
C CYS A 551 11.95 -15.60 -1.81
N GLY A 552 13.09 -15.02 -1.46
CA GLY A 552 14.23 -14.84 -2.36
C GLY A 552 15.56 -15.30 -1.79
N SER A 553 16.64 -14.76 -2.33
CA SER A 553 18.00 -15.06 -1.89
C SER A 553 18.20 -14.78 -0.40
N GLY A 554 19.11 -15.54 0.23
CA GLY A 554 19.40 -15.44 1.65
C GLY A 554 18.35 -16.09 2.57
N VAL A 555 17.32 -16.77 2.03
CA VAL A 555 16.44 -17.63 2.81
C VAL A 555 16.96 -19.07 2.77
N CYS A 556 17.24 -19.63 3.95
CA CYS A 556 17.75 -20.99 4.10
C CYS A 556 16.64 -22.02 4.23
N LYS A 557 15.55 -21.65 4.90
CA LYS A 557 14.43 -22.54 5.18
C LYS A 557 13.13 -21.74 5.22
N THR A 558 12.04 -22.31 4.68
CA THR A 558 10.71 -21.71 4.80
C THR A 558 10.22 -21.74 6.24
N GLY A 559 9.65 -20.62 6.69
CA GLY A 559 9.12 -20.50 8.02
C GLY A 559 8.27 -19.26 8.23
N ILE A 560 7.35 -19.34 9.20
CA ILE A 560 6.54 -18.22 9.66
C ILE A 560 6.90 -17.91 11.10
N ARG A 561 7.02 -16.63 11.42
CA ARG A 561 7.25 -16.14 12.78
C ARG A 561 6.27 -15.03 13.11
N ILE A 562 5.67 -15.10 14.28
CA ILE A 562 4.80 -14.06 14.80
C ILE A 562 5.37 -13.64 16.17
N PHE A 563 5.70 -12.36 16.27
CA PHE A 563 6.31 -11.79 17.46
C PHE A 563 5.38 -10.75 18.09
N ARG A 564 5.19 -10.83 19.39
CA ARG A 564 4.70 -9.72 20.18
C ARG A 564 5.88 -8.78 20.44
N LEU A 565 5.69 -7.49 20.20
CA LEU A 565 6.71 -6.48 20.49
C LEU A 565 6.56 -6.03 21.94
N GLU A 566 7.65 -6.12 22.73
CA GLU A 566 7.66 -5.59 24.10
C GLU A 566 7.65 -4.07 24.04
N GLU A 567 6.76 -3.45 24.80
CA GLU A 567 6.70 -1.99 24.96
C GLU A 567 7.99 -1.52 25.64
N GLY A 568 8.92 -0.97 24.86
CA GLY A 568 9.99 -0.15 25.40
C GLY A 568 9.43 1.21 25.79
N ASP A 569 9.96 1.82 26.86
CA ASP A 569 9.66 3.20 27.24
C ASP A 569 9.86 4.11 26.01
N GLN A 570 8.77 4.61 25.43
CA GLN A 570 8.70 5.49 24.25
C GLN A 570 9.14 4.83 22.91
N ALA A 571 8.52 3.75 22.50
CA ALA A 571 8.64 3.28 21.14
C ALA A 571 8.02 4.30 20.17
N GLU A 572 8.85 5.16 19.56
CA GLU A 572 8.48 6.06 18.44
C GLU A 572 8.16 5.30 17.15
N CYS A 573 8.33 3.99 17.11
CA CYS A 573 7.75 3.08 16.13
C CYS A 573 6.22 2.96 16.31
N GLY A 574 5.66 3.97 16.73
CA GLY A 574 4.39 4.60 17.08
C GLY A 574 3.15 3.79 16.98
N GLN A 575 3.08 2.56 16.48
CA GLN A 575 1.78 1.86 16.40
C GLN A 575 1.85 0.33 16.30
N CYS A 576 2.98 -0.29 15.97
CA CYS A 576 3.04 -1.73 15.88
C CYS A 576 3.17 -2.38 17.26
N THR A 577 2.29 -3.33 17.55
CA THR A 577 2.36 -4.18 18.76
C THR A 577 2.83 -5.60 18.41
N MET A 578 2.83 -5.93 17.13
CA MET A 578 3.19 -7.25 16.61
C MET A 578 4.05 -7.13 15.35
N ALA A 579 4.85 -8.16 15.10
CA ALA A 579 5.53 -8.37 13.83
C ALA A 579 5.27 -9.80 13.35
N ALA A 580 4.72 -9.92 12.14
CA ALA A 580 4.50 -11.19 11.46
C ALA A 580 5.44 -11.31 10.26
N VAL A 581 6.20 -12.39 10.20
CA VAL A 581 7.23 -12.62 9.20
C VAL A 581 7.02 -13.95 8.50
N LEU A 582 6.97 -13.92 7.18
CA LEU A 582 7.03 -15.07 6.31
C LEU A 582 8.34 -15.04 5.53
N VAL A 583 9.11 -16.12 5.60
CA VAL A 583 10.25 -16.35 4.70
C VAL A 583 10.06 -17.66 3.96
N GLY A 584 10.24 -17.66 2.64
CA GLY A 584 10.07 -18.81 1.77
C GLY A 584 11.36 -19.16 1.02
N ALA A 585 11.81 -20.41 1.12
CA ALA A 585 12.99 -20.85 0.38
C ALA A 585 12.76 -20.78 -1.13
N PRO A 586 13.74 -20.37 -1.94
CA PRO A 586 13.58 -20.24 -3.39
C PRO A 586 13.14 -21.51 -4.10
N ALA A 587 13.47 -22.69 -3.56
CA ALA A 587 13.07 -23.99 -4.11
C ALA A 587 11.55 -24.25 -3.98
N GLU A 588 10.86 -23.55 -3.10
CA GLU A 588 9.44 -23.75 -2.80
C GLU A 588 8.52 -22.72 -3.49
N ARG A 589 9.01 -22.05 -4.53
CA ARG A 589 8.24 -21.01 -5.26
C ARG A 589 6.88 -21.52 -5.78
N GLY A 590 6.77 -22.80 -6.12
CA GLY A 590 5.51 -23.42 -6.59
C GLY A 590 4.39 -23.46 -5.55
N ASP A 591 4.70 -23.33 -4.26
CA ASP A 591 3.75 -23.39 -3.15
C ASP A 591 3.49 -22.01 -2.50
N LEU A 592 3.93 -20.94 -3.14
CA LEU A 592 3.89 -19.59 -2.58
C LEU A 592 2.47 -19.09 -2.32
N THR A 593 1.52 -19.37 -3.21
CA THR A 593 0.11 -18.95 -3.03
C THR A 593 -0.53 -19.56 -1.78
N PRO A 594 -0.50 -20.90 -1.55
CA PRO A 594 -1.02 -21.47 -0.30
C PRO A 594 -0.29 -20.94 0.93
N LEU A 595 1.02 -20.75 0.85
CA LEU A 595 1.83 -20.27 1.95
C LEU A 595 1.45 -18.83 2.36
N THR A 596 1.33 -17.93 1.40
CA THR A 596 0.95 -16.53 1.66
C THR A 596 -0.49 -16.39 2.12
N GLN A 597 -1.42 -17.20 1.62
CA GLN A 597 -2.80 -17.22 2.10
C GLN A 597 -2.92 -17.74 3.53
N GLY A 598 -2.18 -18.83 3.85
CA GLY A 598 -2.09 -19.32 5.23
C GLY A 598 -1.50 -18.28 6.19
N PHE A 599 -0.46 -17.57 5.74
CA PHE A 599 0.15 -16.49 6.52
C PHE A 599 -0.81 -15.31 6.73
N LYS A 600 -1.55 -14.87 5.72
CA LYS A 600 -2.56 -13.81 5.86
C LYS A 600 -3.63 -14.16 6.88
N ARG A 601 -4.14 -15.39 6.86
CA ARG A 601 -5.07 -15.87 7.89
C ARG A 601 -4.49 -15.81 9.29
N LEU A 602 -3.26 -16.30 9.47
CA LEU A 602 -2.60 -16.21 10.77
C LEU A 602 -2.51 -14.75 11.25
N VAL A 603 -2.16 -13.82 10.37
CA VAL A 603 -2.13 -12.38 10.70
C VAL A 603 -3.51 -11.87 11.13
N GLU A 604 -4.56 -12.23 10.40
CA GLU A 604 -5.94 -11.81 10.68
C GLU A 604 -6.47 -12.42 11.98
N ASP A 605 -6.25 -13.70 12.21
CA ASP A 605 -6.66 -14.39 13.43
C ASP A 605 -5.96 -13.82 14.68
N TYR A 606 -4.69 -13.41 14.55
CA TYR A 606 -3.94 -12.82 15.67
C TYR A 606 -4.23 -11.34 15.90
N ALA A 607 -4.60 -10.59 14.87
CA ALA A 607 -5.03 -9.20 15.04
C ALA A 607 -6.32 -9.08 15.88
N ASP A 608 -7.20 -10.08 15.80
CA ASP A 608 -8.45 -10.14 16.59
C ASP A 608 -8.26 -10.60 18.05
N THR A 609 -7.10 -11.18 18.41
CA THR A 609 -6.89 -11.85 19.71
C THR A 609 -5.89 -11.14 20.63
N SER A 610 -5.87 -9.80 20.63
CA SER A 610 -4.97 -9.01 21.51
C SER A 610 -5.09 -9.33 23.02
N ASP A 611 -6.10 -10.06 23.46
CA ASP A 611 -6.37 -10.42 24.86
C ASP A 611 -6.09 -11.89 25.25
N LEU A 612 -5.65 -12.74 24.31
CA LEU A 612 -5.40 -14.16 24.60
C LEU A 612 -3.91 -14.49 24.70
N VAL A 613 -3.25 -13.93 25.71
CA VAL A 613 -1.95 -14.39 26.17
C VAL A 613 -2.15 -15.20 27.45
N SER A 614 -2.58 -16.44 27.33
CA SER A 614 -2.32 -17.48 28.30
C SER A 614 -1.29 -18.46 27.73
N ASP A 615 -0.30 -18.82 28.50
CA ASP A 615 0.91 -19.56 28.13
C ASP A 615 0.71 -20.98 27.57
N ASP A 616 -0.53 -21.48 27.44
CA ASP A 616 -0.81 -22.90 27.13
C ASP A 616 -1.80 -23.12 25.96
N GLY A 617 -2.04 -22.14 25.10
CA GLY A 617 -3.01 -22.26 24.00
C GLY A 617 -2.36 -22.48 22.62
N PHE A 618 -2.08 -23.72 22.24
CA PHE A 618 -1.96 -24.09 20.84
C PHE A 618 -3.31 -23.90 20.16
N PHE A 619 -3.54 -22.81 19.47
CA PHE A 619 -4.63 -22.70 18.50
C PHE A 619 -4.11 -23.11 17.13
N VAL A 620 -4.52 -24.27 16.74
CA VAL A 620 -4.23 -24.92 15.48
C VAL A 620 -5.13 -24.29 14.43
N CYS A 621 -4.61 -23.32 13.67
CA CYS A 621 -5.19 -22.97 12.37
C CYS A 621 -4.95 -24.08 11.32
N PHE A 622 -4.16 -25.08 11.68
CA PHE A 622 -4.01 -26.37 10.99
C PHE A 622 -4.32 -27.45 12.00
N PRO A 623 -5.40 -28.25 11.89
CA PRO A 623 -5.61 -29.40 12.77
C PRO A 623 -4.39 -30.33 12.66
N GLU A 624 -3.91 -30.87 13.77
CA GLU A 624 -2.87 -31.90 13.78
C GLU A 624 -3.34 -33.15 13.00
N PRO A 625 -2.45 -33.83 12.27
CA PRO A 625 -2.79 -35.14 11.74
C PRO A 625 -3.00 -36.09 12.92
N GLU A 626 -4.17 -36.77 12.97
CA GLU A 626 -4.36 -37.96 13.80
C GLU A 626 -3.46 -39.09 13.36
#